data_067bc94d7dda44664eb5622fc52f62fe
#
_entry.id   067bc94d7dda44664eb5622fc52f62fe
#
_cell.length_a   1.000
_cell.length_b   1.000
_cell.length_c   1.000
_cell.angle_alpha   90.00
_cell.angle_beta   90.00
_cell.angle_gamma   90.00
#
_symmetry.space_group_name_H-M   'P 1'
#
loop_
_entity.id
_entity.type
_entity.pdbx_description
1 polymer ?
#
loop_
_entity_poly.entity_id
_entity_poly.type
_entity_poly.pdbx_seq_one_letter_code
_entity_poly.pdbx_strand_id
1 'polypeptide(L)'
;TTVIKREINTLRKAGISPIIVVGGYQAAVLKNHISHNGVVFLEDPEYACHDWLASAEIGIEAAELCDKVILIAVEFPAFKVETLERLKECDQDTCLYYDGQPGRLQVRIGSHLKRKEGSKGAGTDSEATDDIWTMHGEQNQASLDTDDCGILYDITHPDQIEKVRDYIRQLRDARSLSLKTKIVLSKTEDFFGPGLFHLLQYIDETGSIQAAAKKMGMSYSKCWKLLNRAEEQMGFPFLNRYNGGRHGGNSTITEEGREFMNRYHAMLEDMKRISQNFFDIYFQDYQ
;
A
#
# COMPACT_ATOMS: atom_id res chain seq x y z
N THR A 1 7.22 3.33 -7.22
CA THR A 1 8.26 2.45 -6.63
C THR A 1 8.19 1.10 -7.29
N THR A 2 9.33 0.52 -7.71
CA THR A 2 9.40 -0.84 -8.25
C THR A 2 9.31 -1.87 -7.13
N VAL A 3 8.99 -3.13 -7.47
CA VAL A 3 8.88 -4.26 -6.55
C VAL A 3 10.13 -4.36 -5.67
N ILE A 4 11.30 -4.50 -6.28
CA ILE A 4 12.58 -4.66 -5.55
C ILE A 4 12.88 -3.49 -4.61
N LYS A 5 12.60 -2.24 -5.01
CA LYS A 5 12.80 -1.07 -4.13
C LYS A 5 11.83 -1.06 -2.95
N ARG A 6 10.61 -1.56 -3.15
CA ARG A 6 9.65 -1.72 -2.06
C ARG A 6 10.16 -2.72 -1.03
N GLU A 7 10.63 -3.88 -1.46
CA GLU A 7 11.17 -4.91 -0.56
C GLU A 7 12.38 -4.42 0.21
N ILE A 8 13.35 -3.81 -0.48
CA ILE A 8 14.52 -3.22 0.16
C ILE A 8 14.10 -2.21 1.24
N ASN A 9 13.11 -1.35 0.95
CA ASN A 9 12.62 -0.39 1.93
C ASN A 9 11.90 -1.06 3.11
N THR A 10 11.15 -2.14 2.87
CA THR A 10 10.46 -2.89 3.93
C THR A 10 11.47 -3.58 4.83
N LEU A 11 12.52 -4.20 4.27
CA LEU A 11 13.62 -4.81 5.02
C LEU A 11 14.35 -3.79 5.91
N ARG A 12 14.63 -2.59 5.36
CA ARG A 12 15.27 -1.52 6.15
C ARG A 12 14.39 -1.02 7.28
N LYS A 13 13.10 -0.84 7.04
CA LYS A 13 12.15 -0.45 8.09
C LYS A 13 12.09 -1.49 9.22
N ALA A 14 12.31 -2.76 8.92
CA ALA A 14 12.45 -3.83 9.90
C ALA A 14 13.86 -3.88 10.55
N GLY A 15 14.78 -2.99 10.17
CA GLY A 15 16.14 -2.96 10.70
C GLY A 15 17.00 -4.14 10.24
N ILE A 16 16.75 -4.69 9.06
CA ILE A 16 17.52 -5.80 8.47
C ILE A 16 18.69 -5.24 7.68
N SER A 17 19.91 -5.70 7.99
CA SER A 17 21.14 -5.32 7.33
C SER A 17 22.23 -6.38 7.59
N PRO A 18 23.10 -6.71 6.61
CA PRO A 18 23.08 -6.23 5.23
C PRO A 18 21.93 -6.79 4.42
N ILE A 19 21.57 -6.11 3.32
CA ILE A 19 20.63 -6.61 2.32
C ILE A 19 21.43 -7.05 1.11
N ILE A 20 21.31 -8.31 0.74
CA ILE A 20 21.99 -8.92 -0.41
C ILE A 20 20.94 -9.19 -1.48
N VAL A 21 21.20 -8.76 -2.70
CA VAL A 21 20.34 -9.01 -3.87
C VAL A 21 21.15 -9.87 -4.85
N VAL A 22 20.64 -11.05 -5.15
CA VAL A 22 21.21 -11.92 -6.20
C VAL A 22 20.37 -11.75 -7.46
N GLY A 23 21.01 -11.48 -8.58
CA GLY A 23 20.32 -11.24 -9.84
C GLY A 23 21.06 -11.87 -11.03
N GLY A 24 20.29 -12.48 -11.94
CA GLY A 24 20.81 -13.14 -13.15
C GLY A 24 20.41 -12.39 -14.41
N TYR A 25 19.16 -12.54 -14.85
CA TYR A 25 18.68 -11.89 -16.07
C TYR A 25 18.78 -10.36 -15.98
N GLN A 26 19.43 -9.75 -16.97
CA GLN A 26 19.68 -8.31 -17.01
C GLN A 26 20.34 -7.76 -15.72
N ALA A 27 21.26 -8.50 -15.13
CA ALA A 27 21.93 -8.16 -13.86
C ALA A 27 22.48 -6.72 -13.83
N ALA A 28 23.11 -6.26 -14.92
CA ALA A 28 23.65 -4.90 -15.01
C ALA A 28 22.55 -3.81 -14.91
N VAL A 29 21.37 -4.04 -15.51
CA VAL A 29 20.24 -3.12 -15.45
C VAL A 29 19.69 -3.07 -14.02
N LEU A 30 19.50 -4.23 -13.40
CA LEU A 30 19.02 -4.34 -12.02
C LEU A 30 20.01 -3.67 -11.05
N LYS A 31 21.30 -3.97 -11.17
CA LYS A 31 22.37 -3.36 -10.36
C LYS A 31 22.33 -1.84 -10.43
N ASN A 32 22.24 -1.28 -11.64
CA ASN A 32 22.14 0.17 -11.81
C ASN A 32 20.86 0.74 -11.18
N HIS A 33 19.74 0.03 -11.31
CA HIS A 33 18.45 0.46 -10.76
C HIS A 33 18.46 0.57 -9.23
N ILE A 34 19.21 -0.30 -8.54
CA ILE A 34 19.29 -0.35 -7.07
C ILE A 34 20.62 0.18 -6.49
N SER A 35 21.52 0.71 -7.31
CA SER A 35 22.88 1.15 -6.91
C SER A 35 22.89 2.15 -5.75
N HIS A 36 21.90 3.06 -5.69
CA HIS A 36 21.78 4.05 -4.62
C HIS A 36 21.03 3.55 -3.38
N ASN A 37 20.65 2.28 -3.37
CA ASN A 37 19.89 1.71 -2.26
C ASN A 37 20.79 1.03 -1.20
N GLY A 38 22.12 1.19 -1.21
CA GLY A 38 23.03 0.65 -0.19
C GLY A 38 22.82 -0.85 0.07
N VAL A 39 22.71 -1.64 -0.98
CA VAL A 39 22.58 -3.10 -0.97
C VAL A 39 23.84 -3.72 -1.55
N VAL A 40 24.15 -4.94 -1.15
CA VAL A 40 25.17 -5.76 -1.80
C VAL A 40 24.49 -6.45 -2.99
N PHE A 41 25.02 -6.23 -4.19
CA PHE A 41 24.52 -6.90 -5.39
C PHE A 41 25.51 -7.99 -5.83
N LEU A 42 24.98 -9.20 -5.99
CA LEU A 42 25.71 -10.37 -6.50
C LEU A 42 25.09 -10.79 -7.83
N GLU A 43 25.95 -11.15 -8.77
CA GLU A 43 25.52 -11.64 -10.07
C GLU A 43 25.57 -13.16 -10.08
N ASP A 44 24.49 -13.78 -10.57
CA ASP A 44 24.41 -15.19 -10.84
C ASP A 44 24.50 -15.42 -12.35
N PRO A 45 25.68 -15.76 -12.88
CA PRO A 45 25.84 -15.92 -14.32
C PRO A 45 25.21 -17.20 -14.87
N GLU A 46 24.91 -18.17 -14.00
CA GLU A 46 24.34 -19.47 -14.36
C GLU A 46 22.85 -19.58 -14.09
N TYR A 47 22.17 -18.46 -13.78
CA TYR A 47 20.76 -18.40 -13.40
C TYR A 47 19.80 -19.17 -14.33
N ALA A 48 20.16 -19.33 -15.60
CA ALA A 48 19.34 -20.05 -16.59
C ALA A 48 19.55 -21.57 -16.55
N CYS A 49 20.55 -22.04 -15.82
CA CYS A 49 20.98 -23.45 -15.81
C CYS A 49 20.62 -24.18 -14.51
N HIS A 50 20.13 -23.47 -13.51
CA HIS A 50 19.80 -24.05 -12.20
C HIS A 50 18.55 -23.41 -11.59
N ASP A 51 18.10 -23.96 -10.48
CA ASP A 51 16.90 -23.52 -9.79
C ASP A 51 17.14 -22.29 -8.89
N TRP A 52 16.08 -21.74 -8.36
CA TRP A 52 16.08 -20.63 -7.43
C TRP A 52 16.98 -20.87 -6.21
N LEU A 53 17.05 -22.11 -5.72
CA LEU A 53 17.82 -22.45 -4.53
C LEU A 53 19.32 -22.22 -4.76
N ALA A 54 19.83 -22.56 -5.92
CA ALA A 54 21.24 -22.33 -6.24
C ALA A 54 21.58 -20.83 -6.31
N SER A 55 20.69 -19.99 -6.83
CA SER A 55 20.83 -18.54 -6.73
C SER A 55 20.79 -18.04 -5.27
N ALA A 56 19.92 -18.62 -4.43
CA ALA A 56 19.86 -18.27 -3.02
C ALA A 56 21.13 -18.66 -2.25
N GLU A 57 21.78 -19.80 -2.60
CA GLU A 57 23.05 -20.25 -2.03
C GLU A 57 24.16 -19.20 -2.23
N ILE A 58 24.23 -18.54 -3.39
CA ILE A 58 25.18 -17.44 -3.63
C ILE A 58 25.00 -16.31 -2.60
N GLY A 59 23.77 -15.98 -2.30
CA GLY A 59 23.45 -14.96 -1.28
C GLY A 59 23.77 -15.42 0.15
N ILE A 60 23.53 -16.69 0.45
CA ILE A 60 23.81 -17.31 1.75
C ILE A 60 25.30 -17.37 2.00
N GLU A 61 26.10 -17.77 1.02
CA GLU A 61 27.56 -17.79 1.10
C GLU A 61 28.13 -16.40 1.41
N ALA A 62 27.59 -15.35 0.77
CA ALA A 62 28.00 -13.98 1.04
C ALA A 62 27.57 -13.49 2.44
N ALA A 63 26.63 -14.18 3.08
CA ALA A 63 26.14 -13.90 4.42
C ALA A 63 26.76 -14.82 5.51
N GLU A 64 27.86 -15.51 5.23
CA GLU A 64 28.48 -16.52 6.13
C GLU A 64 28.84 -16.01 7.53
N LEU A 65 29.05 -14.69 7.68
CA LEU A 65 29.32 -14.02 8.97
C LEU A 65 28.06 -13.61 9.73
N CYS A 66 26.88 -13.86 9.18
CA CYS A 66 25.61 -13.56 9.84
C CYS A 66 25.15 -14.80 10.64
N ASP A 67 24.65 -14.56 11.84
CA ASP A 67 24.07 -15.62 12.66
C ASP A 67 22.72 -16.10 12.09
N LYS A 68 22.06 -15.25 11.30
CA LYS A 68 20.70 -15.43 10.83
C LYS A 68 20.51 -14.78 9.45
N VAL A 69 19.87 -15.49 8.53
CA VAL A 69 19.55 -15.00 7.17
C VAL A 69 18.06 -15.12 6.91
N ILE A 70 17.44 -14.08 6.40
CA ILE A 70 16.07 -14.10 5.91
C ILE A 70 16.09 -14.22 4.40
N LEU A 71 15.54 -15.29 3.87
CA LEU A 71 15.40 -15.55 2.44
C LEU A 71 14.03 -15.07 1.96
N ILE A 72 14.02 -14.32 0.86
CA ILE A 72 12.80 -13.74 0.27
C ILE A 72 12.86 -13.92 -1.24
N ALA A 73 11.79 -14.48 -1.81
CA ALA A 73 11.59 -14.50 -3.24
C ALA A 73 10.92 -13.19 -3.69
N VAL A 74 11.51 -12.51 -4.66
CA VAL A 74 11.07 -11.19 -5.15
C VAL A 74 9.65 -11.18 -5.75
N GLU A 75 9.14 -12.35 -6.07
CA GLU A 75 7.77 -12.54 -6.58
C GLU A 75 6.69 -12.32 -5.52
N PHE A 76 7.06 -12.25 -4.22
CA PHE A 76 6.14 -12.12 -3.09
C PHE A 76 6.35 -10.80 -2.31
N PRO A 77 6.14 -9.64 -2.94
CA PRO A 77 6.56 -8.36 -2.39
C PRO A 77 5.62 -7.77 -1.33
N ALA A 78 4.52 -8.44 -0.98
CA ALA A 78 3.42 -7.80 -0.26
C ALA A 78 3.47 -7.95 1.27
N PHE A 79 4.53 -8.53 1.81
CA PHE A 79 4.68 -8.75 3.26
C PHE A 79 4.80 -7.44 4.07
N LYS A 80 4.44 -7.54 5.36
CA LYS A 80 4.49 -6.45 6.34
C LYS A 80 5.87 -6.34 7.01
N VAL A 81 6.17 -5.18 7.59
CA VAL A 81 7.36 -4.96 8.42
C VAL A 81 7.30 -5.81 9.69
N GLU A 82 6.13 -5.91 10.33
CA GLU A 82 5.90 -6.70 11.55
C GLU A 82 6.15 -8.18 11.32
N THR A 83 5.87 -8.67 10.12
CA THR A 83 6.16 -10.06 9.73
C THR A 83 7.67 -10.32 9.75
N LEU A 84 8.47 -9.38 9.25
CA LEU A 84 9.93 -9.47 9.31
C LEU A 84 10.47 -9.31 10.72
N GLU A 85 9.88 -8.44 11.55
CA GLU A 85 10.26 -8.27 12.96
C GLU A 85 10.06 -9.59 13.73
N ARG A 86 8.95 -10.28 13.53
CA ARG A 86 8.70 -11.60 14.12
C ARG A 86 9.69 -12.66 13.64
N LEU A 87 10.05 -12.65 12.34
CA LEU A 87 11.07 -13.57 11.81
C LEU A 87 12.45 -13.34 12.44
N LYS A 88 12.81 -12.11 12.74
CA LYS A 88 14.09 -11.81 13.43
C LYS A 88 14.17 -12.43 14.82
N GLU A 89 13.06 -12.60 15.49
CA GLU A 89 13.00 -13.20 16.84
C GLU A 89 13.12 -14.74 16.84
N CYS A 90 12.99 -15.38 15.67
CA CYS A 90 13.10 -16.83 15.59
C CYS A 90 14.53 -17.31 15.84
N ASP A 91 14.69 -18.36 16.69
CA ASP A 91 15.99 -18.94 17.05
C ASP A 91 16.30 -20.27 16.34
N GLN A 92 15.45 -20.66 15.42
CA GLN A 92 15.60 -21.85 14.58
C GLN A 92 15.11 -21.60 13.17
N ASP A 93 15.46 -22.47 12.23
CA ASP A 93 14.95 -22.41 10.86
C ASP A 93 13.43 -22.39 10.88
N THR A 94 12.82 -21.36 10.29
CA THR A 94 11.38 -21.10 10.41
C THR A 94 10.78 -20.72 9.07
N CYS A 95 9.66 -21.34 8.72
CA CYS A 95 8.78 -20.95 7.62
C CYS A 95 7.54 -20.22 8.14
N LEU A 96 7.08 -19.23 7.40
CA LEU A 96 5.82 -18.54 7.69
C LEU A 96 4.64 -19.26 7.07
N TYR A 97 3.50 -19.26 7.79
CA TYR A 97 2.24 -19.78 7.33
C TYR A 97 1.13 -18.74 7.50
N TYR A 98 0.23 -18.69 6.54
CA TYR A 98 -1.00 -17.94 6.62
C TYR A 98 -2.16 -18.87 6.26
N ASP A 99 -3.11 -19.04 7.18
CA ASP A 99 -4.27 -19.94 7.03
C ASP A 99 -3.87 -21.36 6.57
N GLY A 100 -2.80 -21.89 7.17
CA GLY A 100 -2.26 -23.21 6.85
C GLY A 100 -1.47 -23.33 5.54
N GLN A 101 -1.32 -22.22 4.79
CA GLN A 101 -0.55 -22.19 3.55
C GLN A 101 0.86 -21.62 3.79
N PRO A 102 1.92 -22.27 3.28
CA PRO A 102 3.28 -21.78 3.44
C PRO A 102 3.54 -20.55 2.59
N GLY A 103 4.15 -19.52 3.21
CA GLY A 103 4.65 -18.34 2.53
C GLY A 103 6.05 -18.53 1.97
N ARG A 104 6.49 -17.59 1.13
CA ARG A 104 7.81 -17.61 0.49
C ARG A 104 8.83 -16.73 1.24
N LEU A 105 8.73 -16.67 2.55
CA LEU A 105 9.68 -16.02 3.45
C LEU A 105 10.14 -17.03 4.49
N GLN A 106 11.45 -17.15 4.66
CA GLN A 106 12.06 -18.12 5.59
C GLN A 106 13.20 -17.48 6.37
N VAL A 107 13.40 -17.92 7.60
CA VAL A 107 14.62 -17.68 8.37
C VAL A 107 15.48 -18.94 8.32
N ARG A 108 16.77 -18.73 8.12
CA ARG A 108 17.84 -19.75 8.26
C ARG A 108 18.83 -19.32 9.32
N ILE A 109 19.25 -20.24 10.18
CA ILE A 109 20.18 -20.00 11.27
C ILE A 109 21.56 -20.55 10.92
N GLY A 110 22.61 -19.86 11.33
CA GLY A 110 23.99 -20.00 10.90
C GLY A 110 24.58 -21.40 10.76
N SER A 111 24.22 -22.38 11.59
CA SER A 111 24.74 -23.77 11.45
C SER A 111 24.19 -24.50 10.22
N HIS A 112 23.05 -24.06 9.69
CA HIS A 112 22.36 -24.67 8.56
C HIS A 112 22.57 -23.89 7.23
N LEU A 113 23.38 -22.83 7.27
CA LEU A 113 23.76 -22.07 6.08
C LEU A 113 24.77 -22.80 5.20
N LYS A 114 25.44 -23.87 5.73
CA LYS A 114 26.42 -24.66 4.99
C LYS A 114 25.74 -25.83 4.30
N ARG A 115 25.93 -25.92 2.96
CA ARG A 115 25.48 -27.06 2.16
C ARG A 115 26.12 -28.36 2.68
N LYS A 116 25.29 -29.42 2.85
CA LYS A 116 25.84 -30.78 2.98
C LYS A 116 26.47 -31.17 1.62
N GLU A 117 27.77 -31.43 1.60
CA GLU A 117 28.42 -31.94 0.42
C GLU A 117 27.73 -33.24 -0.04
N GLY A 118 27.10 -33.20 -1.23
CA GLY A 118 26.54 -34.40 -1.87
C GLY A 118 25.18 -34.29 -2.54
N SER A 119 24.42 -33.21 -2.41
CA SER A 119 23.13 -33.06 -3.14
C SER A 119 23.37 -32.37 -4.49
N LYS A 120 23.55 -33.19 -5.55
CA LYS A 120 23.49 -32.67 -6.95
C LYS A 120 22.05 -32.40 -7.30
N GLY A 121 21.79 -31.20 -7.86
CA GLY A 121 20.49 -30.76 -8.31
C GLY A 121 19.78 -31.80 -9.19
N ALA A 122 18.57 -32.11 -8.84
CA ALA A 122 17.66 -32.90 -9.69
C ALA A 122 17.05 -31.97 -10.73
N GLY A 123 16.94 -32.47 -11.94
CA GLY A 123 16.65 -31.72 -13.16
C GLY A 123 15.32 -31.02 -13.23
N THR A 124 15.25 -30.20 -14.23
CA THR A 124 14.18 -29.34 -14.73
C THR A 124 12.86 -30.06 -14.98
N ASP A 125 11.99 -30.17 -13.97
CA ASP A 125 10.58 -30.44 -14.20
C ASP A 125 9.76 -29.40 -13.42
N SER A 126 8.89 -28.70 -14.14
CA SER A 126 8.12 -27.52 -13.72
C SER A 126 7.05 -27.76 -12.65
N GLU A 127 6.91 -28.97 -12.11
CA GLU A 127 6.03 -29.29 -10.97
C GLU A 127 6.76 -29.31 -9.62
N ALA A 128 8.09 -29.17 -9.61
CA ALA A 128 8.93 -29.26 -8.41
C ALA A 128 9.10 -27.94 -7.63
N THR A 129 8.50 -26.84 -8.09
CA THR A 129 8.69 -25.52 -7.44
C THR A 129 8.01 -25.38 -6.09
N ASP A 130 6.95 -26.15 -5.81
CA ASP A 130 6.28 -26.13 -4.51
C ASP A 130 7.08 -26.91 -3.45
N ASP A 131 7.88 -27.89 -3.86
CA ASP A 131 8.65 -28.72 -2.95
C ASP A 131 9.92 -28.04 -2.39
N ILE A 132 10.46 -27.04 -3.08
CA ILE A 132 11.73 -26.38 -2.70
C ILE A 132 11.60 -25.56 -1.41
N TRP A 133 10.47 -24.91 -1.20
CA TRP A 133 10.21 -24.17 0.03
C TRP A 133 9.84 -25.06 1.22
N THR A 134 9.33 -26.26 0.93
CA THR A 134 9.03 -27.30 1.91
C THR A 134 10.12 -28.35 2.00
N MET A 135 11.04 -28.40 1.03
CA MET A 135 11.89 -29.52 0.71
C MET A 135 13.16 -29.69 1.51
N HIS A 136 13.45 -28.92 2.44
CA HIS A 136 14.40 -29.52 3.35
C HIS A 136 13.61 -30.13 4.52
N GLY A 137 12.95 -31.25 4.18
CA GLY A 137 12.33 -32.21 5.11
C GLY A 137 13.28 -32.70 6.18
N GLU A 138 14.04 -31.82 6.76
CA GLU A 138 14.72 -31.97 8.01
C GLU A 138 13.70 -31.71 9.10
N GLN A 139 13.51 -32.69 9.93
CA GLN A 139 12.61 -32.81 11.07
C GLN A 139 12.70 -31.67 12.11
N ASN A 140 13.34 -30.53 11.79
CA ASN A 140 13.63 -29.44 12.71
C ASN A 140 13.24 -28.04 12.22
N GLN A 141 12.42 -27.91 11.16
CA GLN A 141 11.95 -26.60 10.73
C GLN A 141 10.69 -26.22 11.51
N ALA A 142 10.71 -25.04 12.14
CA ALA A 142 9.55 -24.50 12.82
C ALA A 142 8.57 -23.86 11.84
N SER A 143 7.30 -23.90 12.17
CA SER A 143 6.24 -23.14 11.51
C SER A 143 5.86 -21.96 12.38
N LEU A 144 5.70 -20.78 11.77
CA LEU A 144 5.22 -19.57 12.43
C LEU A 144 3.98 -19.06 11.71
N ASP A 145 2.85 -19.15 12.38
CA ASP A 145 1.60 -18.59 11.84
C ASP A 145 1.63 -17.06 11.89
N THR A 146 1.15 -16.44 10.82
CA THR A 146 1.03 -14.98 10.72
C THR A 146 -0.36 -14.55 10.26
N ASP A 147 -0.75 -13.32 10.60
CA ASP A 147 -1.94 -12.63 10.09
C ASP A 147 -1.69 -11.88 8.78
N ASP A 148 -0.49 -12.03 8.20
CA ASP A 148 -0.06 -11.35 6.98
C ASP A 148 -0.36 -12.20 5.74
N CYS A 149 -1.54 -12.02 5.14
CA CYS A 149 -1.89 -12.69 3.88
C CYS A 149 -0.97 -12.27 2.70
N GLY A 150 -0.24 -11.16 2.84
CA GLY A 150 0.70 -10.68 1.82
C GLY A 150 1.84 -11.64 1.52
N ILE A 151 2.16 -12.57 2.43
CA ILE A 151 3.19 -13.60 2.20
C ILE A 151 2.82 -14.63 1.13
N LEU A 152 1.53 -14.68 0.75
CA LEU A 152 1.01 -15.57 -0.30
C LEU A 152 0.78 -14.88 -1.65
N TYR A 153 0.96 -13.56 -1.72
CA TYR A 153 0.64 -12.80 -2.92
C TYR A 153 1.77 -12.82 -3.94
N ASP A 154 1.56 -13.58 -5.00
CA ASP A 154 2.50 -13.84 -6.09
C ASP A 154 2.24 -12.91 -7.28
N ILE A 155 3.24 -12.12 -7.70
CA ILE A 155 3.14 -11.21 -8.84
C ILE A 155 3.44 -11.87 -10.19
N THR A 156 3.83 -13.13 -10.23
CA THR A 156 4.00 -13.87 -11.48
C THR A 156 2.64 -14.21 -12.12
N HIS A 157 1.58 -14.21 -11.31
CA HIS A 157 0.23 -14.47 -11.75
C HIS A 157 -0.52 -13.17 -12.08
N PRO A 158 -0.90 -12.91 -13.35
CA PRO A 158 -1.51 -11.64 -13.75
C PRO A 158 -2.81 -11.30 -13.01
N ASP A 159 -3.60 -12.31 -12.64
CA ASP A 159 -4.85 -12.16 -11.88
C ASP A 159 -4.63 -11.72 -10.42
N GLN A 160 -3.43 -11.93 -9.88
CA GLN A 160 -3.08 -11.50 -8.52
C GLN A 160 -2.51 -10.08 -8.45
N ILE A 161 -2.01 -9.52 -9.56
CA ILE A 161 -1.30 -8.23 -9.57
C ILE A 161 -2.16 -7.10 -8.98
N GLU A 162 -3.44 -7.03 -9.33
CA GLU A 162 -4.34 -5.99 -8.76
C GLU A 162 -4.55 -6.19 -7.25
N LYS A 163 -4.72 -7.43 -6.79
CA LYS A 163 -4.85 -7.73 -5.35
C LYS A 163 -3.59 -7.34 -4.59
N VAL A 164 -2.41 -7.65 -5.13
CA VAL A 164 -1.10 -7.26 -4.57
C VAL A 164 -0.99 -5.74 -4.49
N ARG A 165 -1.36 -5.04 -5.56
CA ARG A 165 -1.30 -3.57 -5.63
C ARG A 165 -2.21 -2.93 -4.59
N ASP A 166 -3.44 -3.40 -4.46
CA ASP A 166 -4.41 -2.87 -3.50
C ASP A 166 -4.00 -3.16 -2.06
N TYR A 167 -3.49 -4.36 -1.78
CA TYR A 167 -2.96 -4.69 -0.46
C TYR A 167 -1.77 -3.82 -0.08
N ILE A 168 -0.80 -3.65 -0.98
CA ILE A 168 0.35 -2.76 -0.75
C ILE A 168 -0.11 -1.30 -0.52
N ARG A 169 -1.15 -0.84 -1.24
CA ARG A 169 -1.74 0.48 -1.04
C ARG A 169 -2.35 0.60 0.36
N GLN A 170 -3.12 -0.40 0.80
CA GLN A 170 -3.68 -0.43 2.15
C GLN A 170 -2.61 -0.41 3.23
N LEU A 171 -1.54 -1.19 3.09
CA LEU A 171 -0.41 -1.18 4.04
C LEU A 171 0.28 0.18 4.12
N ARG A 172 0.43 0.87 2.99
CA ARG A 172 0.99 2.22 2.96
C ARG A 172 0.05 3.22 3.63
N ASP A 173 -1.23 3.20 3.27
CA ASP A 173 -2.22 4.16 3.75
C ASP A 173 -2.51 4.00 5.25
N ALA A 174 -2.39 2.79 5.79
CA ALA A 174 -2.54 2.51 7.22
C ALA A 174 -1.40 3.07 8.09
N ARG A 175 -0.21 3.30 7.52
CA ARG A 175 1.00 3.67 8.27
C ARG A 175 1.61 5.00 7.87
N SER A 176 1.30 5.51 6.69
CA SER A 176 1.87 6.76 6.23
C SER A 176 1.19 7.95 6.88
N LEU A 177 1.99 8.89 7.32
CA LEU A 177 1.50 10.23 7.65
C LEU A 177 0.76 10.78 6.43
N SER A 178 -0.46 11.27 6.61
CA SER A 178 -1.29 11.80 5.53
C SER A 178 -1.70 13.23 5.79
N LEU A 179 -1.71 14.06 4.74
CA LEU A 179 -2.24 15.41 4.83
C LEU A 179 -3.73 15.45 4.55
N LYS A 180 -4.50 16.05 5.47
CA LYS A 180 -5.92 16.37 5.25
C LYS A 180 -6.08 17.89 5.23
N THR A 181 -6.45 18.44 4.07
CA THR A 181 -6.69 19.88 3.91
C THR A 181 -8.17 20.17 3.99
N LYS A 182 -8.55 21.09 4.87
CA LYS A 182 -9.93 21.59 5.00
C LYS A 182 -9.92 23.08 4.71
N ILE A 183 -10.64 23.50 3.68
CA ILE A 183 -10.76 24.90 3.29
C ILE A 183 -12.16 25.39 3.62
N VAL A 184 -12.25 26.52 4.27
CA VAL A 184 -13.51 27.18 4.62
C VAL A 184 -13.43 28.64 4.16
N LEU A 185 -14.46 29.10 3.48
CA LEU A 185 -14.60 30.50 3.08
C LEU A 185 -15.38 31.25 4.15
N SER A 186 -14.88 32.43 4.50
CA SER A 186 -15.42 33.32 5.52
C SER A 186 -15.59 34.72 4.97
N LYS A 187 -16.59 35.45 5.46
CA LYS A 187 -16.72 36.92 5.37
C LYS A 187 -16.73 37.49 6.79
N THR A 188 -17.93 37.67 7.37
CA THR A 188 -18.11 38.00 8.78
C THR A 188 -18.01 36.76 9.67
N GLU A 189 -18.35 35.60 9.12
CA GLU A 189 -18.26 34.30 9.75
C GLU A 189 -18.01 33.22 8.69
N ASP A 190 -17.64 32.01 9.14
CA ASP A 190 -17.48 30.84 8.29
C ASP A 190 -18.82 30.45 7.66
N PHE A 191 -18.89 30.44 6.34
CA PHE A 191 -20.16 30.18 5.67
C PHE A 191 -20.12 29.07 4.62
N PHE A 192 -18.97 28.83 3.98
CA PHE A 192 -18.87 27.82 2.93
C PHE A 192 -17.65 26.92 3.15
N GLY A 193 -17.89 25.63 3.26
CA GLY A 193 -16.84 24.64 3.46
C GLY A 193 -17.27 23.27 2.94
N PRO A 194 -16.47 22.22 3.19
CA PRO A 194 -16.72 20.87 2.65
C PRO A 194 -18.13 20.34 2.96
N GLY A 195 -18.66 20.63 4.16
CA GLY A 195 -19.99 20.17 4.55
C GLY A 195 -21.12 20.75 3.70
N LEU A 196 -21.08 22.06 3.41
CA LEU A 196 -22.07 22.68 2.53
C LEU A 196 -21.85 22.30 1.06
N PHE A 197 -20.61 22.22 0.62
CA PHE A 197 -20.27 21.78 -0.74
C PHE A 197 -20.85 20.39 -1.03
N HIS A 198 -20.63 19.42 -0.17
CA HIS A 198 -21.22 18.07 -0.33
C HIS A 198 -22.76 18.07 -0.23
N LEU A 199 -23.32 18.90 0.65
CA LEU A 199 -24.77 19.05 0.72
C LEU A 199 -25.35 19.51 -0.63
N LEU A 200 -24.75 20.52 -1.25
CA LEU A 200 -25.18 21.02 -2.56
C LEU A 200 -25.01 19.97 -3.65
N GLN A 201 -23.91 19.20 -3.65
CA GLN A 201 -23.72 18.09 -4.60
C GLN A 201 -24.83 17.02 -4.45
N TYR A 202 -25.17 16.64 -3.21
CA TYR A 202 -26.24 15.67 -2.99
C TYR A 202 -27.64 16.22 -3.31
N ILE A 203 -27.85 17.55 -3.17
CA ILE A 203 -29.08 18.17 -3.64
C ILE A 203 -29.17 18.15 -5.16
N ASP A 204 -28.07 18.41 -5.85
CA ASP A 204 -28.00 18.35 -7.32
C ASP A 204 -28.30 16.93 -7.85
N GLU A 205 -27.79 15.90 -7.15
CA GLU A 205 -28.03 14.49 -7.49
C GLU A 205 -29.48 14.03 -7.20
N THR A 206 -30.05 14.47 -6.09
CA THR A 206 -31.32 13.91 -5.58
C THR A 206 -32.53 14.80 -5.85
N GLY A 207 -32.33 16.09 -6.18
CA GLY A 207 -33.38 17.09 -6.30
C GLY A 207 -34.05 17.46 -4.97
N SER A 208 -33.51 17.01 -3.80
CA SER A 208 -34.19 17.15 -2.50
C SER A 208 -33.20 17.41 -1.36
N ILE A 209 -33.46 18.52 -0.62
CA ILE A 209 -32.68 18.83 0.60
C ILE A 209 -32.87 17.71 1.65
N GLN A 210 -34.07 17.13 1.74
CA GLN A 210 -34.38 16.08 2.72
C GLN A 210 -33.62 14.78 2.39
N ALA A 211 -33.57 14.39 1.11
CA ALA A 211 -32.83 13.23 0.68
C ALA A 211 -31.31 13.43 0.86
N ALA A 212 -30.80 14.61 0.51
CA ALA A 212 -29.38 14.98 0.71
C ALA A 212 -29.00 14.97 2.20
N ALA A 213 -29.85 15.52 3.07
CA ALA A 213 -29.66 15.51 4.53
C ALA A 213 -29.58 14.08 5.08
N LYS A 214 -30.49 13.19 4.63
CA LYS A 214 -30.46 11.76 5.00
C LYS A 214 -29.15 11.09 4.54
N LYS A 215 -28.70 11.35 3.30
CA LYS A 215 -27.45 10.80 2.74
C LYS A 215 -26.23 11.25 3.54
N MET A 216 -26.24 12.45 4.10
CA MET A 216 -25.18 13.01 4.94
C MET A 216 -25.29 12.65 6.44
N GLY A 217 -26.34 11.99 6.89
CA GLY A 217 -26.60 11.76 8.32
C GLY A 217 -26.83 13.04 9.10
N MET A 218 -27.39 14.09 8.46
CA MET A 218 -27.64 15.40 9.07
C MET A 218 -29.14 15.65 9.23
N SER A 219 -29.51 16.45 10.27
CA SER A 219 -30.87 16.89 10.38
C SER A 219 -31.22 17.91 9.29
N TYR A 220 -32.47 17.88 8.82
CA TYR A 220 -32.98 18.84 7.84
C TYR A 220 -32.78 20.30 8.30
N SER A 221 -33.05 20.61 9.57
CA SER A 221 -32.87 21.94 10.14
C SER A 221 -31.42 22.41 10.09
N LYS A 222 -30.46 21.50 10.25
CA LYS A 222 -29.01 21.82 10.15
C LYS A 222 -28.63 22.15 8.71
N CYS A 223 -29.15 21.39 7.73
CA CYS A 223 -28.93 21.67 6.31
C CYS A 223 -29.47 23.05 5.92
N TRP A 224 -30.69 23.37 6.39
CA TRP A 224 -31.28 24.68 6.18
C TRP A 224 -30.47 25.84 6.75
N LYS A 225 -29.98 25.69 7.98
CA LYS A 225 -29.12 26.71 8.61
C LYS A 225 -27.81 26.94 7.81
N LEU A 226 -27.21 25.90 7.30
CA LEU A 226 -26.00 26.01 6.46
C LEU A 226 -26.30 26.74 5.15
N LEU A 227 -27.37 26.37 4.47
CA LEU A 227 -27.80 27.01 3.20
C LEU A 227 -28.13 28.48 3.40
N ASN A 228 -29.01 28.81 4.35
CA ASN A 228 -29.41 30.20 4.59
C ASN A 228 -28.21 31.07 4.96
N ARG A 229 -27.30 30.59 5.84
CA ARG A 229 -26.10 31.33 6.18
C ARG A 229 -25.25 31.65 4.94
N ALA A 230 -25.05 30.67 4.05
CA ALA A 230 -24.27 30.89 2.84
C ALA A 230 -24.95 31.87 1.88
N GLU A 231 -26.26 31.75 1.72
CA GLU A 231 -27.06 32.68 0.88
C GLU A 231 -27.03 34.11 1.43
N GLU A 232 -27.18 34.30 2.75
CA GLU A 232 -27.03 35.59 3.42
C GLU A 232 -25.66 36.21 3.24
N GLN A 233 -24.59 35.44 3.40
CA GLN A 233 -23.21 35.92 3.23
C GLN A 233 -22.90 36.27 1.77
N MET A 234 -23.43 35.50 0.82
CA MET A 234 -23.17 35.73 -0.60
C MET A 234 -24.07 36.74 -1.26
N GLY A 235 -25.29 36.89 -0.74
CA GLY A 235 -26.30 37.83 -1.31
C GLY A 235 -27.04 37.28 -2.52
N PHE A 236 -26.91 35.98 -2.80
CA PHE A 236 -27.68 35.31 -3.84
C PHE A 236 -28.08 33.89 -3.37
N PRO A 237 -29.18 33.32 -3.91
CA PRO A 237 -29.61 31.99 -3.56
C PRO A 237 -28.76 30.91 -4.21
N PHE A 238 -28.39 29.85 -3.49
CA PHE A 238 -27.76 28.66 -4.05
C PHE A 238 -28.79 27.70 -4.67
N LEU A 239 -30.07 27.80 -4.26
CA LEU A 239 -31.11 26.88 -4.67
C LEU A 239 -32.34 27.61 -5.22
N ASN A 240 -32.85 27.12 -6.35
CA ASN A 240 -34.23 27.32 -6.76
C ASN A 240 -35.09 26.31 -5.98
N ARG A 241 -36.02 26.79 -5.19
CA ARG A 241 -36.89 25.98 -4.32
C ARG A 241 -38.32 26.00 -4.86
N TYR A 242 -38.81 24.83 -5.21
CA TYR A 242 -40.16 24.66 -5.70
C TYR A 242 -41.03 24.07 -4.57
N ASN A 243 -42.10 24.76 -4.18
CA ASN A 243 -43.03 24.26 -3.20
C ASN A 243 -43.70 23.00 -3.75
N GLY A 244 -43.36 21.85 -3.21
CA GLY A 244 -43.95 20.57 -3.59
C GLY A 244 -45.10 20.22 -2.68
N GLY A 245 -46.16 19.63 -3.27
CA GLY A 245 -47.25 19.03 -2.55
C GLY A 245 -46.86 17.77 -1.76
N ARG A 246 -47.78 16.77 -1.66
CA ARG A 246 -47.66 15.55 -0.84
C ARG A 246 -46.33 14.71 -0.97
N HIS A 247 -45.45 14.98 -1.94
CA HIS A 247 -44.19 14.22 -2.20
C HIS A 247 -42.89 15.00 -1.91
N GLY A 248 -42.97 16.14 -1.21
CA GLY A 248 -41.79 16.96 -0.87
C GLY A 248 -41.43 17.99 -1.96
N GLY A 249 -40.73 19.08 -1.57
CA GLY A 249 -40.28 20.13 -2.49
C GLY A 249 -39.13 19.67 -3.37
N ASN A 250 -39.13 20.04 -4.63
CA ASN A 250 -37.99 19.88 -5.52
C ASN A 250 -37.04 21.08 -5.38
N SER A 251 -35.76 20.84 -5.35
CA SER A 251 -34.72 21.88 -5.25
C SER A 251 -33.66 21.66 -6.33
N THR A 252 -33.38 22.70 -7.08
CA THR A 252 -32.29 22.66 -8.10
C THR A 252 -31.27 23.74 -7.77
N ILE A 253 -30.01 23.49 -8.13
CA ILE A 253 -28.93 24.47 -7.95
C ILE A 253 -29.17 25.66 -8.92
N THR A 254 -29.00 26.88 -8.44
CA THR A 254 -29.02 28.08 -9.28
C THR A 254 -27.78 28.15 -10.16
N GLU A 255 -27.77 28.98 -11.19
CA GLU A 255 -26.61 29.17 -12.07
C GLU A 255 -25.45 29.78 -11.29
N GLU A 256 -25.69 30.78 -10.47
CA GLU A 256 -24.70 31.40 -9.57
C GLU A 256 -24.17 30.40 -8.54
N GLY A 257 -25.06 29.59 -7.97
CA GLY A 257 -24.67 28.52 -7.04
C GLY A 257 -23.77 27.49 -7.70
N ARG A 258 -24.07 27.08 -8.92
CA ARG A 258 -23.25 26.12 -9.70
C ARG A 258 -21.88 26.71 -10.04
N GLU A 259 -21.85 27.95 -10.49
CA GLU A 259 -20.58 28.63 -10.77
C GLU A 259 -19.72 28.73 -9.51
N PHE A 260 -20.31 29.11 -8.38
CA PHE A 260 -19.61 29.18 -7.10
C PHE A 260 -19.06 27.83 -6.65
N MET A 261 -19.86 26.76 -6.75
CA MET A 261 -19.43 25.40 -6.46
C MET A 261 -18.25 24.97 -7.33
N ASN A 262 -18.28 25.26 -8.63
CA ASN A 262 -17.22 24.91 -9.55
C ASN A 262 -15.90 25.64 -9.20
N ARG A 263 -15.97 26.94 -8.88
CA ARG A 263 -14.81 27.73 -8.43
C ARG A 263 -14.23 27.19 -7.12
N TYR A 264 -15.10 26.85 -6.16
CA TYR A 264 -14.67 26.26 -4.88
C TYR A 264 -14.01 24.91 -5.11
N HIS A 265 -14.57 24.06 -5.96
CA HIS A 265 -13.98 22.75 -6.30
C HIS A 265 -12.63 22.88 -6.96
N ALA A 266 -12.49 23.74 -7.97
CA ALA A 266 -11.21 24.01 -8.63
C ALA A 266 -10.15 24.48 -7.63
N MET A 267 -10.50 25.42 -6.76
CA MET A 267 -9.60 25.88 -5.69
C MET A 267 -9.22 24.76 -4.73
N LEU A 268 -10.14 23.86 -4.34
CA LEU A 268 -9.83 22.70 -3.51
C LEU A 268 -8.79 21.78 -4.14
N GLU A 269 -8.94 21.47 -5.42
CA GLU A 269 -8.00 20.59 -6.14
C GLU A 269 -6.62 21.25 -6.29
N ASP A 270 -6.55 22.53 -6.58
CA ASP A 270 -5.29 23.26 -6.63
C ASP A 270 -4.60 23.29 -5.26
N MET A 271 -5.32 23.62 -4.20
CA MET A 271 -4.78 23.65 -2.83
C MET A 271 -4.35 22.27 -2.36
N LYS A 272 -5.08 21.22 -2.69
CA LYS A 272 -4.70 19.83 -2.40
C LYS A 272 -3.38 19.47 -3.08
N ARG A 273 -3.24 19.81 -4.35
CA ARG A 273 -2.01 19.56 -5.12
C ARG A 273 -0.81 20.30 -4.53
N ILE A 274 -0.97 21.61 -4.25
CA ILE A 274 0.09 22.45 -3.68
C ILE A 274 0.46 21.97 -2.29
N SER A 275 -0.54 21.72 -1.43
CA SER A 275 -0.32 21.22 -0.07
C SER A 275 0.37 19.86 -0.05
N GLN A 276 0.02 18.96 -0.99
CA GLN A 276 0.68 17.66 -1.11
C GLN A 276 2.15 17.80 -1.49
N ASN A 277 2.49 18.71 -2.41
CA ASN A 277 3.88 18.97 -2.77
C ASN A 277 4.70 19.46 -1.58
N PHE A 278 4.17 20.38 -0.77
CA PHE A 278 4.84 20.81 0.46
C PHE A 278 4.93 19.69 1.49
N PHE A 279 3.85 18.93 1.67
CA PHE A 279 3.85 17.79 2.56
C PHE A 279 4.95 16.78 2.19
N ASP A 280 5.09 16.46 0.91
CA ASP A 280 6.11 15.53 0.42
C ASP A 280 7.55 16.06 0.65
N ILE A 281 7.75 17.40 0.58
CA ILE A 281 9.04 18.02 0.87
C ILE A 281 9.38 17.98 2.36
N TYR A 282 8.41 18.31 3.23
CA TYR A 282 8.67 18.47 4.67
C TYR A 282 8.61 17.16 5.46
N PHE A 283 7.92 16.16 4.93
CA PHE A 283 7.65 14.90 5.63
C PHE A 283 8.10 13.66 4.85
N GLN A 284 9.03 13.80 3.92
CA GLN A 284 9.53 12.66 3.12
C GLN A 284 10.12 11.54 3.99
N ASP A 285 10.71 11.88 5.13
CA ASP A 285 11.34 10.93 6.05
C ASP A 285 10.32 10.15 6.91
N TYR A 286 9.04 10.56 6.88
CA TYR A 286 7.94 9.97 7.64
C TYR A 286 6.93 9.20 6.75
N GLN A 287 7.22 9.05 5.46
CA GLN A 287 6.34 8.37 4.51
C GLN A 287 6.70 6.90 4.29
#